data_6beeffd93c31e0ab4bd6a7c3e124f31e
#
_entry.id   6beeffd93c31e0ab4bd6a7c3e124f31e
#
_cell.length_a   1.000
_cell.length_b   1.000
_cell.length_c   1.000
_cell.angle_alpha   90.00
_cell.angle_beta   90.00
_cell.angle_gamma   90.00
#
_symmetry.space_group_name_H-M   'P 1'
#
loop_
_entity.id
_entity.type
_entity.pdbx_description
1 polymer ?
#
loop_
_entity_poly.entity_id
_entity_poly.type
_entity_poly.pdbx_seq_one_letter_code
_entity_poly.pdbx_strand_id
1 'polypeptide(L)'
;MTELRLRMLQEMQLRNLSQNTQKRYIDRISAFARHFGKSPEQLGPEDVRSYQLYLLQERKLSSSTLNVTVSALRFFYGVCLKQDWNVERIIYAKREKKLPLILSPEELVQFFHAVRSKKYRALFMTIYSTGLR
;
A
#
# COMPACT_ATOMS: atom_id res chain seq x y z
N MET A 1 11.35 -1.15 -21.95
CA MET A 1 10.21 -0.73 -21.09
C MET A 1 8.95 -0.85 -21.92
N THR A 2 7.90 -1.53 -21.46
CA THR A 2 6.67 -1.69 -22.26
C THR A 2 5.92 -0.36 -22.38
N GLU A 3 5.22 -0.16 -23.48
CA GLU A 3 4.43 1.04 -23.75
C GLU A 3 3.40 1.32 -22.65
N LEU A 4 2.72 0.28 -22.17
CA LEU A 4 1.78 0.36 -21.04
C LEU A 4 2.41 0.89 -19.75
N ARG A 5 3.64 0.48 -19.45
CA ARG A 5 4.37 0.96 -18.28
C ARG A 5 4.71 2.43 -18.40
N LEU A 6 5.13 2.86 -19.58
CA LEU A 6 5.40 4.26 -19.88
C LEU A 6 4.15 5.11 -19.71
N ARG A 7 3.04 4.70 -20.33
CA ARG A 7 1.73 5.36 -20.20
C ARG A 7 1.29 5.49 -18.75
N MET A 8 1.40 4.41 -17.98
CA MET A 8 1.04 4.43 -16.56
C MET A 8 1.91 5.41 -15.76
N LEU A 9 3.21 5.47 -16.02
CA LEU A 9 4.12 6.42 -15.38
C LEU A 9 3.73 7.87 -15.71
N GLN A 10 3.46 8.17 -16.97
CA GLN A 10 3.04 9.51 -17.41
C GLN A 10 1.73 9.95 -16.72
N GLU A 11 0.74 9.05 -16.68
CA GLU A 11 -0.54 9.34 -15.98
C GLU A 11 -0.37 9.58 -14.48
N MET A 12 0.57 8.88 -13.82
CA MET A 12 0.91 9.12 -12.42
C MET A 12 1.66 10.43 -12.22
N GLN A 13 2.56 10.80 -13.13
CA GLN A 13 3.30 12.07 -13.10
C GLN A 13 2.36 13.27 -13.30
N LEU A 14 1.44 13.20 -14.27
CA LEU A 14 0.43 14.25 -14.48
C LEU A 14 -0.41 14.52 -13.24
N ARG A 15 -0.61 13.51 -12.38
CA ARG A 15 -1.33 13.62 -11.11
C ARG A 15 -0.42 13.92 -9.92
N ASN A 16 0.85 14.20 -10.18
CA ASN A 16 1.85 14.50 -9.15
C ASN A 16 1.95 13.44 -8.04
N LEU A 17 1.79 12.16 -8.39
CA LEU A 17 1.96 11.07 -7.43
C LEU A 17 3.43 10.93 -7.03
N SER A 18 3.69 10.67 -5.74
CA SER A 18 5.05 10.51 -5.24
C SER A 18 5.78 9.36 -5.95
N GLN A 19 7.10 9.47 -6.10
CA GLN A 19 7.94 8.44 -6.72
C GLN A 19 7.77 7.06 -6.06
N ASN A 20 7.59 7.03 -4.74
CA ASN A 20 7.34 5.80 -4.00
C ASN A 20 5.99 5.16 -4.40
N THR A 21 4.94 5.96 -4.58
CA THR A 21 3.64 5.48 -5.07
C THR A 21 3.75 4.95 -6.50
N GLN A 22 4.43 5.69 -7.37
CA GLN A 22 4.65 5.28 -8.77
C GLN A 22 5.36 3.91 -8.83
N LYS A 23 6.45 3.75 -8.08
CA LYS A 23 7.20 2.50 -8.01
C LYS A 23 6.31 1.35 -7.51
N ARG A 24 5.61 1.55 -6.39
CA ARG A 24 4.71 0.54 -5.82
C ARG A 24 3.62 0.12 -6.79
N TYR A 25 2.98 1.05 -7.48
CA TYR A 25 1.91 0.73 -8.43
C TYR A 25 2.44 -0.09 -9.61
N ILE A 26 3.58 0.31 -10.18
CA ILE A 26 4.23 -0.45 -11.26
C ILE A 26 4.59 -1.86 -10.80
N ASP A 27 5.15 -2.02 -9.60
CA ASP A 27 5.51 -3.32 -9.05
C ASP A 27 4.29 -4.22 -8.88
N ARG A 28 3.14 -3.66 -8.43
CA ARG A 28 1.88 -4.42 -8.26
C ARG A 28 1.29 -4.87 -9.59
N ILE A 29 1.26 -4.00 -10.60
CA ILE A 29 0.79 -4.37 -11.94
C ILE A 29 1.73 -5.39 -12.60
N SER A 30 3.04 -5.24 -12.43
CA SER A 30 4.01 -6.22 -12.93
C SER A 30 3.86 -7.59 -12.26
N ALA A 31 3.56 -7.63 -10.95
CA ALA A 31 3.30 -8.87 -10.23
C ALA A 31 1.99 -9.53 -10.69
N PHE A 32 0.94 -8.74 -10.95
CA PHE A 32 -0.32 -9.20 -11.49
C PHE A 32 -0.15 -9.82 -12.89
N ALA A 33 0.50 -9.14 -13.81
CA ALA A 33 0.79 -9.65 -15.15
C ALA A 33 1.61 -10.95 -15.11
N ARG A 34 2.60 -11.01 -14.22
CA ARG A 34 3.47 -12.19 -14.07
C ARG A 34 2.70 -13.40 -13.51
N HIS A 35 1.73 -13.18 -12.64
CA HIS A 35 0.91 -14.25 -12.07
C HIS A 35 0.11 -14.99 -13.16
N PHE A 36 -0.43 -14.26 -14.15
CA PHE A 36 -1.17 -14.85 -15.24
C PHE A 36 -0.33 -15.15 -16.50
N GLY A 37 0.92 -14.69 -16.55
CA GLY A 37 1.78 -14.84 -17.73
C GLY A 37 1.24 -14.12 -18.98
N LYS A 38 0.38 -13.10 -18.79
CA LYS A 38 -0.29 -12.35 -19.86
C LYS A 38 -0.12 -10.85 -19.68
N SER A 39 -0.28 -10.09 -20.77
CA SER A 39 -0.35 -8.63 -20.67
C SER A 39 -1.56 -8.20 -19.83
N PRO A 40 -1.42 -7.22 -18.91
CA PRO A 40 -2.53 -6.79 -18.06
C PRO A 40 -3.75 -6.30 -18.84
N GLU A 41 -3.58 -5.78 -20.05
CA GLU A 41 -4.68 -5.33 -20.91
C GLU A 41 -5.58 -6.46 -21.43
N GLN A 42 -5.05 -7.70 -21.43
CA GLN A 42 -5.79 -8.91 -21.84
C GLN A 42 -6.54 -9.57 -20.67
N LEU A 43 -6.38 -9.03 -19.46
CA LEU A 43 -6.97 -9.54 -18.23
C LEU A 43 -8.22 -8.73 -17.88
N GLY A 44 -9.26 -9.44 -17.45
CA GLY A 44 -10.57 -8.86 -17.16
C GLY A 44 -10.93 -8.81 -15.67
N PRO A 45 -12.19 -8.47 -15.36
CA PRO A 45 -12.67 -8.35 -13.98
C PRO A 45 -12.57 -9.66 -13.19
N GLU A 46 -12.80 -10.81 -13.84
CA GLU A 46 -12.71 -12.12 -13.18
C GLU A 46 -11.27 -12.49 -12.83
N ASP A 47 -10.30 -12.12 -13.68
CA ASP A 47 -8.87 -12.29 -13.39
C ASP A 47 -8.45 -11.43 -12.20
N VAL A 48 -8.93 -10.19 -12.13
CA VAL A 48 -8.69 -9.29 -11.00
C VAL A 48 -9.24 -9.89 -9.71
N ARG A 49 -10.47 -10.42 -9.76
CA ARG A 49 -11.11 -11.06 -8.60
C ARG A 49 -10.35 -12.31 -8.14
N SER A 50 -9.99 -13.18 -9.08
CA SER A 50 -9.23 -14.40 -8.76
C SER A 50 -7.85 -14.06 -8.16
N TYR A 51 -7.19 -13.04 -8.67
CA TYR A 51 -5.93 -12.55 -8.13
C TYR A 51 -6.07 -11.99 -6.70
N GLN A 52 -7.15 -11.25 -6.42
CA GLN A 52 -7.41 -10.78 -5.07
C GLN A 52 -7.59 -11.96 -4.09
N LEU A 53 -8.33 -12.99 -4.49
CA LEU A 53 -8.50 -14.20 -3.68
C LEU A 53 -7.17 -14.93 -3.45
N TYR A 54 -6.36 -15.08 -4.49
CA TYR A 54 -5.01 -15.63 -4.38
C TYR A 54 -4.14 -14.87 -3.37
N LEU A 55 -4.12 -13.53 -3.45
CA LEU A 55 -3.35 -12.69 -2.53
C LEU A 55 -3.83 -12.81 -1.08
N LEU A 56 -5.13 -13.01 -0.88
CA LEU A 56 -5.75 -13.13 0.44
C LEU A 56 -5.54 -14.52 1.04
N GLN A 57 -5.82 -15.57 0.28
CA GLN A 57 -5.88 -16.95 0.78
C GLN A 57 -4.52 -17.65 0.77
N GLU A 58 -3.79 -17.54 -0.33
CA GLU A 58 -2.51 -18.24 -0.49
C GLU A 58 -1.33 -17.40 0.01
N ARG A 59 -1.26 -16.12 -0.39
CA ARG A 59 -0.18 -15.23 0.02
C ARG A 59 -0.39 -14.62 1.40
N LYS A 60 -1.61 -14.71 1.96
CA LYS A 60 -1.99 -14.19 3.29
C LYS A 60 -1.48 -12.76 3.54
N LEU A 61 -1.57 -11.91 2.52
CA LEU A 61 -1.10 -10.53 2.62
C LEU A 61 -1.97 -9.72 3.57
N SER A 62 -1.35 -8.77 4.26
CA SER A 62 -2.11 -7.82 5.09
C SER A 62 -3.10 -7.01 4.26
N SER A 63 -4.22 -6.62 4.88
CA SER A 63 -5.24 -5.77 4.24
C SER A 63 -4.66 -4.46 3.68
N SER A 64 -3.62 -3.91 4.33
CA SER A 64 -2.92 -2.71 3.85
C SER A 64 -2.21 -2.96 2.51
N THR A 65 -1.50 -4.09 2.40
CA THR A 65 -0.76 -4.46 1.18
C THR A 65 -1.73 -4.82 0.04
N LEU A 66 -2.82 -5.53 0.37
CA LEU A 66 -3.88 -5.84 -0.59
C LEU A 66 -4.53 -4.55 -1.14
N ASN A 67 -4.81 -3.58 -0.27
CA ASN A 67 -5.41 -2.30 -0.66
C ASN A 67 -4.50 -1.46 -1.58
N VAL A 68 -3.18 -1.52 -1.42
CA VAL A 68 -2.25 -0.90 -2.38
C VAL A 68 -2.36 -1.57 -3.75
N THR A 69 -2.52 -2.89 -3.80
CA THR A 69 -2.72 -3.63 -5.06
C THR A 69 -4.05 -3.25 -5.71
N VAL A 70 -5.13 -3.16 -4.93
CA VAL A 70 -6.44 -2.70 -5.41
C VAL A 70 -6.35 -1.28 -5.99
N SER A 71 -5.69 -0.37 -5.29
CA SER A 71 -5.49 1.02 -5.77
C SER A 71 -4.73 1.05 -7.09
N ALA A 72 -3.66 0.23 -7.22
CA ALA A 72 -2.89 0.12 -8.46
C ALA A 72 -3.72 -0.42 -9.62
N LEU A 73 -4.54 -1.47 -9.38
CA LEU A 73 -5.42 -2.06 -10.40
C LEU A 73 -6.53 -1.08 -10.82
N ARG A 74 -7.18 -0.40 -9.87
CA ARG A 74 -8.17 0.64 -10.17
C ARG A 74 -7.58 1.76 -11.01
N PHE A 75 -6.37 2.22 -10.64
CA PHE A 75 -5.69 3.25 -11.40
C PHE A 75 -5.35 2.78 -12.81
N PHE A 76 -4.83 1.58 -12.95
CA PHE A 76 -4.41 1.03 -14.25
C PHE A 76 -5.62 0.84 -15.19
N TYR A 77 -6.66 0.15 -14.75
CA TYR A 77 -7.83 -0.12 -15.59
C TYR A 77 -8.71 1.12 -15.79
N GLY A 78 -8.91 1.92 -14.75
CA GLY A 78 -9.79 3.09 -14.83
C GLY A 78 -9.16 4.29 -15.53
N VAL A 79 -7.87 4.56 -15.24
CA VAL A 79 -7.20 5.76 -15.76
C VAL A 79 -6.39 5.46 -17.02
N CYS A 80 -5.56 4.41 -16.99
CA CYS A 80 -4.64 4.16 -18.09
C CYS A 80 -5.31 3.47 -19.27
N LEU A 81 -6.15 2.45 -19.02
CA LEU A 81 -6.82 1.70 -20.07
C LEU A 81 -8.22 2.23 -20.39
N LYS A 82 -8.82 3.00 -19.47
CA LYS A 82 -10.22 3.51 -19.62
C LYS A 82 -11.21 2.40 -19.99
N GLN A 83 -11.09 1.26 -19.28
CA GLN A 83 -11.93 0.09 -19.53
C GLN A 83 -13.39 0.38 -19.15
N ASP A 84 -14.33 -0.12 -19.94
CA ASP A 84 -15.76 0.10 -19.77
C ASP A 84 -16.39 -0.66 -18.61
N TRP A 85 -15.69 -1.69 -18.06
CA TRP A 85 -16.21 -2.40 -16.90
C TRP A 85 -16.00 -1.60 -15.62
N ASN A 86 -16.94 -1.73 -14.70
CA ASN A 86 -16.96 -0.94 -13.47
C ASN A 86 -15.78 -1.28 -12.54
N VAL A 87 -14.67 -0.53 -12.71
CA VAL A 87 -13.43 -0.66 -11.94
C VAL A 87 -13.67 -0.41 -10.43
N GLU A 88 -14.74 0.31 -10.07
CA GLU A 88 -15.10 0.58 -8.68
C GLU A 88 -15.56 -0.68 -7.93
N ARG A 89 -15.96 -1.72 -8.65
CA ARG A 89 -16.28 -3.03 -8.06
C ARG A 89 -15.08 -3.81 -7.54
N ILE A 90 -13.84 -3.40 -7.85
CA ILE A 90 -12.65 -4.00 -7.22
C ILE A 90 -12.67 -3.63 -5.72
N ILE A 91 -12.89 -4.61 -4.86
CA ILE A 91 -13.19 -4.39 -3.43
C ILE A 91 -11.91 -4.13 -2.64
N TYR A 92 -11.93 -3.10 -1.78
CA TYR A 92 -10.91 -2.89 -0.77
C TYR A 92 -11.13 -3.82 0.43
N ALA A 93 -10.05 -4.43 0.92
CA ALA A 93 -10.10 -5.20 2.15
C ALA A 93 -10.33 -4.26 3.36
N LYS A 94 -11.25 -4.66 4.25
CA LYS A 94 -11.48 -3.94 5.51
C LYS A 94 -10.20 -3.98 6.35
N ARG A 95 -9.75 -2.80 6.77
CA ARG A 95 -8.60 -2.70 7.68
C ARG A 95 -9.04 -2.98 9.10
N GLU A 96 -8.34 -3.87 9.78
CA GLU A 96 -8.48 -4.00 11.22
C GLU A 96 -7.92 -2.74 11.88
N LYS A 97 -8.74 -2.07 12.66
CA LYS A 97 -8.29 -0.98 13.52
C LYS A 97 -7.66 -1.61 14.77
N LYS A 98 -6.35 -1.82 14.75
CA LYS A 98 -5.61 -2.17 15.95
C LYS A 98 -5.42 -0.89 16.76
N LEU A 99 -5.93 -0.87 17.99
CA LEU A 99 -5.63 0.21 18.91
C LEU A 99 -4.13 0.17 19.22
N PRO A 100 -3.45 1.35 19.26
CA PRO A 100 -2.06 1.40 19.68
C PRO A 100 -1.93 0.85 21.10
N LEU A 101 -0.84 0.12 21.36
CA LEU A 101 -0.47 -0.26 22.71
C LEU A 101 -0.11 1.03 23.47
N ILE A 102 -0.87 1.33 24.52
CA ILE A 102 -0.61 2.48 25.40
C ILE A 102 0.19 1.96 26.57
N LEU A 103 1.40 2.50 26.77
CA LEU A 103 2.25 2.17 27.92
C LEU A 103 1.63 2.76 29.19
N SER A 104 1.69 2.02 30.30
CA SER A 104 1.33 2.56 31.61
C SER A 104 2.35 3.64 32.04
N PRO A 105 2.01 4.52 33.00
CA PRO A 105 2.96 5.50 33.52
C PRO A 105 4.26 4.84 34.04
N GLU A 106 4.15 3.69 34.69
CA GLU A 106 5.26 2.93 35.25
C GLU A 106 6.17 2.37 34.11
N GLU A 107 5.57 1.79 33.09
CA GLU A 107 6.30 1.30 31.91
C GLU A 107 7.02 2.44 31.17
N LEU A 108 6.37 3.61 31.11
CA LEU A 108 6.95 4.80 30.49
C LEU A 108 8.19 5.29 31.26
N VAL A 109 8.13 5.32 32.59
CA VAL A 109 9.27 5.68 33.44
C VAL A 109 10.41 4.68 33.24
N GLN A 110 10.10 3.36 33.22
CA GLN A 110 11.09 2.32 32.95
C GLN A 110 11.74 2.49 31.57
N PHE A 111 10.93 2.80 30.54
CA PHE A 111 11.42 3.08 29.20
C PHE A 111 12.42 4.22 29.18
N PHE A 112 12.11 5.36 29.81
CA PHE A 112 13.03 6.51 29.89
C PHE A 112 14.31 6.20 30.67
N HIS A 113 14.22 5.40 31.73
CA HIS A 113 15.40 4.97 32.49
C HIS A 113 16.30 4.02 31.69
N ALA A 114 15.72 3.15 30.86
CA ALA A 114 16.46 2.23 30.01
C ALA A 114 17.26 2.93 28.90
N VAL A 115 16.88 4.15 28.52
CA VAL A 115 17.60 4.93 27.48
C VAL A 115 18.87 5.51 28.09
N ARG A 116 20.01 4.88 27.82
CA ARG A 116 21.31 5.28 28.39
C ARG A 116 21.80 6.65 27.92
N SER A 117 21.56 6.99 26.65
CA SER A 117 21.99 8.27 26.06
C SER A 117 21.13 9.42 26.55
N LYS A 118 21.72 10.42 27.20
CA LYS A 118 21.03 11.65 27.65
C LYS A 118 20.35 12.38 26.47
N LYS A 119 21.01 12.43 25.31
CA LYS A 119 20.48 13.06 24.08
C LYS A 119 19.18 12.39 23.63
N TYR A 120 19.18 11.08 23.51
CA TYR A 120 17.99 10.33 23.08
C TYR A 120 16.90 10.34 24.16
N ARG A 121 17.25 10.30 25.42
CA ARG A 121 16.29 10.43 26.52
C ARG A 121 15.56 11.77 26.45
N ALA A 122 16.30 12.87 26.31
CA ALA A 122 15.70 14.21 26.15
C ALA A 122 14.80 14.29 24.91
N LEU A 123 15.24 13.72 23.76
CA LEU A 123 14.46 13.68 22.54
C LEU A 123 13.13 12.93 22.76
N PHE A 124 13.15 11.73 23.32
CA PHE A 124 11.94 10.94 23.54
C PHE A 124 11.00 11.60 24.57
N MET A 125 11.54 12.21 25.63
CA MET A 125 10.74 12.97 26.60
C MET A 125 10.06 14.17 25.92
N THR A 126 10.77 14.90 25.05
CA THR A 126 10.20 16.02 24.28
C THR A 126 9.09 15.55 23.35
N ILE A 127 9.32 14.46 22.59
CA ILE A 127 8.31 13.89 21.68
C ILE A 127 7.06 13.46 22.47
N TYR A 128 7.25 12.81 23.61
CA TYR A 128 6.15 12.36 24.46
C TYR A 128 5.34 13.54 25.03
N SER A 129 6.02 14.54 25.60
CA SER A 129 5.38 15.69 26.24
C SER A 129 4.65 16.62 25.26
N THR A 130 5.17 16.73 24.03
CA THR A 130 4.63 17.62 22.98
C THR A 130 3.68 16.92 22.01
N GLY A 131 3.61 15.58 22.05
CA GLY A 131 2.84 14.78 21.09
C GLY A 131 3.35 14.88 19.66
N LEU A 132 4.59 15.30 19.44
CA LEU A 132 5.20 15.37 18.11
C LEU A 132 5.33 13.97 17.48
N ARG A 133 5.14 13.96 16.15
CA ARG A 133 5.17 12.74 15.34
C ARG A 133 6.36 12.74 14.42
#